data_a4c01fcd3712e544568802701bda7025
#
_entry.id   a4c01fcd3712e544568802701bda7025
#
_cell.length_a   1.000
_cell.length_b   1.000
_cell.length_c   1.000
_cell.angle_alpha   90.00
_cell.angle_beta   90.00
_cell.angle_gamma   90.00
#
_symmetry.space_group_name_H-M   'P 1'
#
loop_
_entity.id
_entity.type
_entity.pdbx_description
1 polymer ?
#
loop_
_entity_poly.entity_id
_entity_poly.type
_entity_poly.pdbx_seq_one_letter_code
_entity_poly.pdbx_strand_id
1 'polypeptide(L)'
;MVKKLIVLLLFLTMPLQAEIVTEKAKHRHVGNISKNQSCKIAEQKAKKKAIIKSIGQTISSDVVSNCSEVDGEFECERNQLSLIELNGIITFSKRMGRPNYGEEPGSDGIFFCEVTIRANVEPVKKNLDPTFQFDVKLNQEIFRSGENMEIEINTSKKMYMTIFQWLPYGGKKFNIITKIFPNKEYNKNINNLIDGQLVLKYQTYFPEEIKEKKVDEYLIFVASEKNVPWLNSYSKIESLKREFTKTNILMENHYSGYMLIR
;
A
#
# COMPACT_ATOMS: atom_id res chain seq x y z
N MET A 1 -58.40 -27.27 -3.36
CA MET A 1 -57.92 -25.95 -2.89
C MET A 1 -56.49 -26.08 -2.40
N VAL A 2 -55.53 -25.71 -3.23
CA VAL A 2 -54.10 -25.82 -2.89
C VAL A 2 -53.63 -24.42 -2.56
N LYS A 3 -53.32 -24.17 -1.27
CA LYS A 3 -52.74 -22.88 -0.80
C LYS A 3 -51.26 -22.84 -1.24
N LYS A 4 -50.93 -21.99 -2.20
CA LYS A 4 -49.55 -21.70 -2.59
C LYS A 4 -48.90 -20.85 -1.48
N LEU A 5 -47.94 -21.45 -0.77
CA LEU A 5 -47.07 -20.78 0.18
C LEU A 5 -45.95 -20.08 -0.61
N ILE A 6 -46.07 -18.78 -0.76
CA ILE A 6 -44.98 -17.95 -1.36
C ILE A 6 -43.99 -17.68 -0.24
N VAL A 7 -42.84 -18.37 -0.26
CA VAL A 7 -41.71 -18.07 0.57
C VAL A 7 -40.96 -16.90 -0.07
N LEU A 8 -41.17 -15.71 0.48
CA LEU A 8 -40.45 -14.50 0.11
C LEU A 8 -39.02 -14.57 0.71
N LEU A 9 -38.04 -15.01 -0.08
CA LEU A 9 -36.63 -14.95 0.29
C LEU A 9 -36.17 -13.48 0.25
N LEU A 10 -36.21 -12.83 1.40
CA LEU A 10 -35.54 -11.54 1.61
C LEU A 10 -34.03 -11.78 1.61
N PHE A 11 -33.38 -11.55 0.47
CA PHE A 11 -31.94 -11.37 0.41
C PHE A 11 -31.58 -10.09 1.16
N LEU A 12 -31.20 -10.24 2.41
CA LEU A 12 -30.53 -9.16 3.17
C LEU A 12 -29.18 -8.89 2.48
N THR A 13 -29.17 -7.91 1.60
CA THR A 13 -27.91 -7.27 1.19
C THR A 13 -27.34 -6.54 2.40
N MET A 14 -26.47 -7.21 3.16
CA MET A 14 -25.73 -6.52 4.22
C MET A 14 -24.87 -5.46 3.57
N PRO A 15 -25.04 -4.17 3.89
CA PRO A 15 -24.11 -3.14 3.46
C PRO A 15 -22.74 -3.49 4.05
N LEU A 16 -21.68 -3.35 3.25
CA LEU A 16 -20.30 -3.45 3.69
C LEU A 16 -20.08 -2.35 4.75
N GLN A 17 -20.27 -2.70 6.02
CA GLN A 17 -20.14 -1.74 7.11
C GLN A 17 -18.65 -1.49 7.36
N ALA A 18 -18.29 -0.21 7.39
CA ALA A 18 -17.00 0.24 7.86
C ALA A 18 -16.77 -0.29 9.29
N GLU A 19 -15.69 -1.03 9.50
CA GLU A 19 -15.37 -1.63 10.78
C GLU A 19 -14.68 -0.61 11.70
N ILE A 20 -15.28 -0.40 12.89
CA ILE A 20 -14.67 0.44 13.91
C ILE A 20 -13.79 -0.42 14.79
N VAL A 21 -12.48 -0.21 14.68
CA VAL A 21 -11.47 -0.94 15.46
C VAL A 21 -10.77 -0.01 16.47
N THR A 22 -10.39 -0.59 17.60
CA THR A 22 -9.53 0.08 18.59
C THR A 22 -8.21 -0.67 18.64
N GLU A 23 -7.13 0.07 18.39
CA GLU A 23 -5.78 -0.49 18.37
C GLU A 23 -4.81 0.36 19.16
N LYS A 24 -3.83 -0.34 19.73
CA LYS A 24 -2.78 0.20 20.58
C LYS A 24 -1.42 -0.13 20.01
N ALA A 25 -0.52 0.85 19.98
CA ALA A 25 0.85 0.61 19.58
C ALA A 25 1.83 1.41 20.43
N LYS A 26 3.03 0.84 20.59
CA LYS A 26 4.16 1.41 21.31
C LYS A 26 5.31 1.65 20.32
N HIS A 27 5.97 2.79 20.43
CA HIS A 27 7.24 3.07 19.77
C HIS A 27 8.31 3.30 20.81
N ARG A 28 9.41 2.53 20.72
CA ARG A 28 10.60 2.66 21.57
C ARG A 28 11.68 3.42 20.82
N HIS A 29 12.47 4.21 21.52
CA HIS A 29 13.61 4.93 20.95
C HIS A 29 14.64 5.25 22.03
N VAL A 30 15.89 5.37 21.65
CA VAL A 30 16.94 6.02 22.42
C VAL A 30 16.78 7.53 22.27
N GLY A 31 17.27 8.36 23.17
CA GLY A 31 17.00 9.79 23.32
C GLY A 31 17.20 10.73 22.11
N ASN A 32 17.24 10.20 20.88
CA ASN A 32 17.53 10.91 19.64
C ASN A 32 16.32 11.58 18.95
N ILE A 33 15.09 11.29 19.41
CA ILE A 33 13.86 11.87 18.88
C ILE A 33 12.99 12.50 19.97
N SER A 34 12.19 13.50 19.60
CA SER A 34 11.32 14.17 20.55
C SER A 34 10.12 13.30 20.97
N LYS A 35 9.59 13.55 22.19
CA LYS A 35 8.34 12.94 22.66
C LYS A 35 7.21 13.00 21.61
N ASN A 36 7.02 14.17 21.00
CA ASN A 36 5.96 14.36 20.00
C ASN A 36 6.18 13.50 18.76
N GLN A 37 7.42 13.36 18.33
CA GLN A 37 7.77 12.55 17.17
C GLN A 37 7.59 11.06 17.49
N SER A 38 8.05 10.59 18.66
CA SER A 38 7.84 9.22 19.14
C SER A 38 6.35 8.87 19.20
N CYS A 39 5.53 9.75 19.78
CA CYS A 39 4.08 9.52 19.86
C CYS A 39 3.38 9.56 18.50
N LYS A 40 3.88 10.35 17.56
CA LYS A 40 3.38 10.35 16.17
C LYS A 40 3.68 9.04 15.47
N ILE A 41 4.87 8.47 15.65
CA ILE A 41 5.23 7.15 15.12
C ILE A 41 4.36 6.06 15.76
N ALA A 42 4.17 6.09 17.09
CA ALA A 42 3.29 5.15 17.77
C ALA A 42 1.85 5.21 17.23
N GLU A 43 1.33 6.41 16.95
CA GLU A 43 0.01 6.57 16.33
C GLU A 43 -0.06 5.97 14.92
N GLN A 44 0.97 6.16 14.11
CA GLN A 44 1.04 5.55 12.78
C GLN A 44 1.07 4.02 12.87
N LYS A 45 1.87 3.46 13.80
CA LYS A 45 1.89 2.00 14.07
C LYS A 45 0.51 1.50 14.52
N ALA A 46 -0.23 2.26 15.35
CA ALA A 46 -1.58 1.89 15.75
C ALA A 46 -2.58 1.92 14.58
N LYS A 47 -2.48 2.90 13.68
CA LYS A 47 -3.29 2.97 12.45
C LYS A 47 -3.03 1.77 11.54
N LYS A 48 -1.78 1.37 11.37
CA LYS A 48 -1.42 0.17 10.61
C LYS A 48 -2.02 -1.09 11.20
N LYS A 49 -1.92 -1.27 12.53
CA LYS A 49 -2.56 -2.38 13.22
C LYS A 49 -4.08 -2.41 13.02
N ALA A 50 -4.73 -1.25 13.02
CA ALA A 50 -6.16 -1.15 12.77
C ALA A 50 -6.54 -1.64 11.37
N ILE A 51 -5.75 -1.29 10.35
CA ILE A 51 -5.95 -1.80 8.98
C ILE A 51 -5.80 -3.33 8.94
N ILE A 52 -4.72 -3.86 9.50
CA ILE A 52 -4.46 -5.31 9.54
C ILE A 52 -5.61 -6.07 10.20
N LYS A 53 -6.09 -5.58 11.33
CA LYS A 53 -7.15 -6.23 12.09
C LYS A 53 -8.48 -6.26 11.35
N SER A 54 -8.80 -5.16 10.67
CA SER A 54 -10.09 -4.97 9.98
C SER A 54 -10.18 -5.74 8.66
N ILE A 55 -9.07 -5.84 7.91
CA ILE A 55 -9.05 -6.49 6.59
C ILE A 55 -8.84 -8.00 6.71
N GLY A 56 -8.39 -8.48 7.88
CA GLY A 56 -7.87 -9.83 8.03
C GLY A 56 -6.49 -9.98 7.35
N GLN A 57 -5.75 -10.98 7.74
CA GLN A 57 -4.45 -11.30 7.13
C GLN A 57 -4.63 -11.97 5.76
N THR A 58 -5.07 -11.25 4.76
CA THR A 58 -4.76 -11.65 3.39
C THR A 58 -3.38 -11.06 3.07
N ILE A 59 -2.37 -11.65 3.66
CA ILE A 59 -1.00 -11.47 3.20
C ILE A 59 -0.97 -12.23 1.87
N SER A 60 -0.92 -11.51 0.75
CA SER A 60 -0.47 -12.12 -0.49
C SER A 60 0.92 -12.68 -0.19
N SER A 61 1.18 -13.92 -0.60
CA SER A 61 2.42 -14.65 -0.38
C SER A 61 3.66 -14.02 -1.03
N ASP A 62 3.52 -12.87 -1.64
CA ASP A 62 4.57 -12.08 -2.29
C ASP A 62 5.27 -11.09 -1.34
N VAL A 63 5.28 -11.40 -0.06
CA VAL A 63 6.13 -10.69 0.89
C VAL A 63 7.56 -11.11 0.63
N VAL A 64 8.30 -10.30 -0.11
CA VAL A 64 9.74 -10.42 -0.22
C VAL A 64 10.32 -10.25 1.18
N SER A 65 10.66 -11.38 1.80
CA SER A 65 11.28 -11.44 3.11
C SER A 65 12.79 -11.17 3.02
N ASN A 66 13.17 -9.98 2.55
CA ASN A 66 14.55 -9.52 2.67
C ASN A 66 14.68 -8.64 3.90
N CYS A 67 14.82 -9.31 5.04
CA CYS A 67 15.20 -8.70 6.29
C CYS A 67 16.70 -8.45 6.27
N SER A 68 17.12 -7.21 6.08
CA SER A 68 18.51 -6.83 6.31
C SER A 68 18.63 -6.12 7.66
N GLU A 69 19.46 -6.68 8.49
CA GLU A 69 19.84 -6.12 9.79
C GLU A 69 20.78 -4.94 9.56
N VAL A 70 20.29 -3.72 9.79
CA VAL A 70 21.12 -2.51 9.88
C VAL A 70 20.77 -1.83 11.20
N ASP A 71 21.75 -1.78 12.10
CA ASP A 71 21.68 -1.11 13.41
C ASP A 71 20.53 -1.56 14.34
N GLY A 72 20.18 -2.85 14.37
CA GLY A 72 19.31 -3.44 15.39
C GLY A 72 17.82 -3.11 15.29
N GLU A 73 17.33 -2.42 14.26
CA GLU A 73 15.90 -2.21 14.00
C GLU A 73 15.45 -2.88 12.69
N PHE A 74 14.40 -3.70 12.81
CA PHE A 74 13.87 -4.55 11.75
C PHE A 74 13.29 -3.75 10.55
N GLU A 75 14.04 -3.60 9.47
CA GLU A 75 13.56 -3.04 8.19
C GLU A 75 12.45 -3.88 7.55
N CYS A 76 12.39 -5.18 7.80
CA CYS A 76 11.31 -6.06 7.38
C CYS A 76 9.92 -5.56 7.81
N GLU A 77 9.81 -4.96 8.99
CA GLU A 77 8.55 -4.43 9.50
C GLU A 77 8.04 -3.27 8.64
N ARG A 78 8.93 -2.48 8.06
CA ARG A 78 8.56 -1.34 7.21
C ARG A 78 7.94 -1.78 5.88
N ASN A 79 8.52 -2.73 5.20
CA ASN A 79 8.06 -3.19 3.88
C ASN A 79 6.72 -3.90 3.96
N GLN A 80 6.59 -4.84 4.90
CA GLN A 80 5.35 -5.54 5.18
C GLN A 80 4.22 -4.58 5.57
N LEU A 81 4.52 -3.58 6.41
CA LEU A 81 3.54 -2.59 6.84
C LEU A 81 3.10 -1.66 5.71
N SER A 82 3.98 -1.32 4.79
CA SER A 82 3.64 -0.49 3.63
C SER A 82 2.68 -1.19 2.68
N LEU A 83 2.88 -2.48 2.41
CA LEU A 83 1.96 -3.29 1.60
C LEU A 83 0.58 -3.44 2.25
N ILE A 84 0.53 -3.60 3.57
CA ILE A 84 -0.74 -3.65 4.33
C ILE A 84 -1.50 -2.32 4.22
N GLU A 85 -0.82 -1.19 4.25
CA GLU A 85 -1.43 0.12 4.06
C GLU A 85 -2.14 0.26 2.70
N LEU A 86 -1.76 -0.54 1.72
CA LEU A 86 -2.36 -0.49 0.39
C LEU A 86 -3.75 -1.15 0.32
N ASN A 87 -4.11 -2.02 1.27
CA ASN A 87 -5.36 -2.79 1.23
C ASN A 87 -6.52 -2.18 2.03
N GLY A 88 -6.30 -1.10 2.77
CA GLY A 88 -7.33 -0.45 3.57
C GLY A 88 -7.23 1.07 3.63
N ILE A 89 -8.34 1.72 3.89
CA ILE A 89 -8.44 3.17 4.05
C ILE A 89 -8.95 3.48 5.45
N ILE A 90 -8.20 4.30 6.19
CA ILE A 90 -8.70 4.87 7.43
C ILE A 90 -9.48 6.14 7.08
N THR A 91 -10.80 6.06 7.13
CA THR A 91 -11.68 7.20 6.85
C THR A 91 -11.81 8.15 8.03
N PHE A 92 -11.62 7.62 9.24
CA PHE A 92 -11.61 8.40 10.47
C PHE A 92 -10.67 7.74 11.50
N SER A 93 -9.93 8.54 12.26
CA SER A 93 -9.20 8.07 13.43
C SER A 93 -9.15 9.13 14.54
N LYS A 94 -9.27 8.68 15.78
CA LYS A 94 -9.19 9.53 16.98
C LYS A 94 -8.35 8.83 18.04
N ARG A 95 -7.45 9.58 18.70
CA ARG A 95 -6.73 9.09 19.87
C ARG A 95 -7.72 8.89 21.03
N MET A 96 -7.54 7.78 21.75
CA MET A 96 -8.27 7.44 22.96
C MET A 96 -7.39 7.78 24.17
N GLY A 97 -7.69 8.92 24.79
CA GLY A 97 -6.92 9.40 25.92
C GLY A 97 -5.58 10.10 25.56
N ARG A 98 -4.77 10.37 26.58
CA ARG A 98 -3.44 10.96 26.43
C ARG A 98 -2.42 9.86 26.09
N PRO A 99 -1.44 10.15 25.22
CA PRO A 99 -0.34 9.22 24.99
C PRO A 99 0.40 8.91 26.30
N ASN A 100 0.72 7.63 26.52
CA ASN A 100 1.59 7.22 27.60
C ASN A 100 3.04 7.31 27.13
N TYR A 101 3.81 8.22 27.73
CA TYR A 101 5.23 8.43 27.41
C TYR A 101 6.05 8.27 28.68
N GLY A 102 7.12 7.51 28.60
CA GLY A 102 8.02 7.26 29.72
C GLY A 102 9.30 6.59 29.29
N GLU A 103 10.14 6.27 30.28
CA GLU A 103 11.29 5.40 30.11
C GLU A 103 10.87 3.95 30.28
N GLU A 104 11.46 3.05 29.49
CA GLU A 104 11.14 1.61 29.56
C GLU A 104 11.68 1.04 30.86
N PRO A 105 10.86 0.38 31.70
CA PRO A 105 11.32 -0.20 32.97
C PRO A 105 12.49 -1.17 32.77
N GLY A 106 13.58 -0.95 33.50
CA GLY A 106 14.77 -1.82 33.46
C GLY A 106 15.69 -1.58 32.25
N SER A 107 15.53 -0.48 31.51
CA SER A 107 16.36 -0.15 30.36
C SER A 107 16.75 1.32 30.40
N ASP A 108 17.98 1.61 30.81
CA ASP A 108 18.51 2.98 30.91
C ASP A 108 18.56 3.64 29.53
N GLY A 109 17.94 4.83 29.41
CA GLY A 109 17.97 5.65 28.19
C GLY A 109 17.07 5.19 27.06
N ILE A 110 16.25 4.13 27.24
CA ILE A 110 15.24 3.73 26.27
C ILE A 110 13.89 4.33 26.65
N PHE A 111 13.41 5.22 25.84
CA PHE A 111 12.10 5.86 25.99
C PHE A 111 11.05 5.17 25.14
N PHE A 112 9.81 5.32 25.53
CA PHE A 112 8.69 4.85 24.69
C PHE A 112 7.56 5.87 24.64
N CYS A 113 6.79 5.81 23.57
CA CYS A 113 5.45 6.38 23.50
C CYS A 113 4.45 5.30 23.11
N GLU A 114 3.35 5.22 23.85
CA GLU A 114 2.26 4.31 23.58
C GLU A 114 0.99 5.11 23.29
N VAL A 115 0.30 4.78 22.21
CA VAL A 115 -0.91 5.46 21.74
C VAL A 115 -1.99 4.43 21.48
N THR A 116 -3.20 4.70 21.97
CA THR A 116 -4.41 3.98 21.60
C THR A 116 -5.23 4.84 20.66
N ILE A 117 -5.70 4.27 19.56
CA ILE A 117 -6.60 4.94 18.63
C ILE A 117 -7.89 4.14 18.46
N ARG A 118 -8.96 4.84 18.13
CA ARG A 118 -10.18 4.28 17.54
C ARG A 118 -10.22 4.73 16.10
N ALA A 119 -10.34 3.79 15.18
CA ALA A 119 -10.30 4.06 13.74
C ALA A 119 -11.48 3.38 13.04
N ASN A 120 -11.99 4.03 12.01
CA ASN A 120 -12.90 3.46 11.04
C ASN A 120 -12.10 3.05 9.83
N VAL A 121 -12.12 1.75 9.50
CA VAL A 121 -11.35 1.17 8.40
C VAL A 121 -12.32 0.63 7.35
N GLU A 122 -12.08 1.02 6.11
CA GLU A 122 -12.80 0.52 4.94
C GLU A 122 -11.81 -0.27 4.08
N PRO A 123 -12.13 -1.51 3.70
CA PRO A 123 -11.30 -2.26 2.75
C PRO A 123 -11.33 -1.55 1.39
N VAL A 124 -10.19 -1.55 0.70
CA VAL A 124 -10.18 -1.19 -0.73
C VAL A 124 -10.98 -2.26 -1.45
N LYS A 125 -11.99 -1.85 -2.20
CA LYS A 125 -12.85 -2.78 -2.95
C LYS A 125 -11.97 -3.60 -3.90
N LYS A 126 -11.97 -4.93 -3.70
CA LYS A 126 -11.40 -5.85 -4.68
C LYS A 126 -12.44 -6.17 -5.74
N ASN A 127 -11.95 -6.36 -6.93
CA ASN A 127 -12.77 -6.92 -8.00
C ASN A 127 -13.20 -8.35 -7.62
N LEU A 128 -14.48 -8.66 -7.85
CA LEU A 128 -15.03 -9.99 -7.62
C LEU A 128 -15.16 -10.82 -8.91
N ASP A 129 -14.73 -10.30 -10.06
CA ASP A 129 -14.70 -11.05 -11.31
C ASP A 129 -13.41 -11.88 -11.41
N PRO A 130 -13.44 -13.20 -11.16
CA PRO A 130 -12.25 -14.04 -11.19
C PRO A 130 -11.65 -14.17 -12.59
N THR A 131 -12.35 -13.73 -13.63
CA THR A 131 -11.85 -13.72 -15.00
C THR A 131 -11.17 -12.42 -15.39
N PHE A 132 -11.22 -11.39 -14.54
CA PHE A 132 -10.56 -10.10 -14.76
C PHE A 132 -9.28 -10.04 -13.91
N GLN A 133 -8.25 -10.73 -14.37
CA GLN A 133 -6.98 -10.89 -13.67
C GLN A 133 -5.80 -10.54 -14.57
N PHE A 134 -4.70 -10.22 -13.95
CA PHE A 134 -3.41 -10.07 -14.61
C PHE A 134 -2.28 -10.48 -13.66
N ASP A 135 -1.18 -10.94 -14.25
CA ASP A 135 0.04 -11.28 -13.54
C ASP A 135 1.14 -10.28 -13.88
N VAL A 136 2.00 -10.01 -12.91
CA VAL A 136 3.15 -9.12 -13.07
C VAL A 136 4.42 -9.86 -12.66
N LYS A 137 5.47 -9.72 -13.46
CA LYS A 137 6.79 -10.24 -13.16
C LYS A 137 7.84 -9.17 -13.42
N LEU A 138 8.71 -8.95 -12.44
CA LEU A 138 9.94 -8.18 -12.61
C LEU A 138 11.09 -9.13 -12.96
N ASN A 139 12.04 -8.65 -13.77
CA ASN A 139 13.23 -9.46 -14.10
C ASN A 139 14.12 -9.73 -12.88
N GLN A 140 14.06 -8.89 -11.85
CA GLN A 140 14.74 -9.08 -10.56
C GLN A 140 14.03 -8.26 -9.46
N GLU A 141 14.38 -8.53 -8.19
CA GLU A 141 13.81 -7.84 -7.02
C GLU A 141 14.74 -6.78 -6.45
N ILE A 142 16.03 -6.84 -6.78
CA ILE A 142 17.06 -5.91 -6.33
C ILE A 142 17.76 -5.34 -7.55
N PHE A 143 17.80 -4.01 -7.64
CA PHE A 143 18.43 -3.28 -8.73
C PHE A 143 19.52 -2.36 -8.21
N ARG A 144 20.58 -2.20 -9.01
CA ARG A 144 21.53 -1.12 -8.83
C ARG A 144 21.10 0.11 -9.62
N SER A 145 21.53 1.27 -9.14
CA SER A 145 21.32 2.51 -9.90
C SER A 145 21.88 2.40 -11.32
N GLY A 146 21.06 2.72 -12.31
CA GLY A 146 21.39 2.60 -13.73
C GLY A 146 21.04 1.26 -14.40
N GLU A 147 20.64 0.24 -13.64
CA GLU A 147 20.19 -1.03 -14.21
C GLU A 147 18.82 -0.92 -14.87
N ASN A 148 18.56 -1.79 -15.83
CA ASN A 148 17.29 -1.87 -16.53
C ASN A 148 16.33 -2.81 -15.78
N MET A 149 15.20 -2.26 -15.34
CA MET A 149 14.05 -3.01 -14.87
C MET A 149 13.19 -3.39 -16.08
N GLU A 150 12.89 -4.67 -16.20
CA GLU A 150 11.92 -5.18 -17.15
C GLU A 150 10.67 -5.64 -16.40
N ILE A 151 9.53 -5.12 -16.82
CA ILE A 151 8.21 -5.40 -16.24
C ILE A 151 7.42 -6.17 -17.29
N GLU A 152 7.14 -7.43 -17.02
CA GLU A 152 6.27 -8.27 -17.83
C GLU A 152 4.88 -8.32 -17.18
N ILE A 153 3.84 -8.02 -17.97
CA ILE A 153 2.44 -8.05 -17.55
C ILE A 153 1.69 -8.97 -18.50
N ASN A 154 1.00 -9.96 -17.93
CA ASN A 154 0.16 -10.90 -18.68
C ASN A 154 -1.29 -10.70 -18.25
N THR A 155 -2.17 -10.33 -19.18
CA THR A 155 -3.58 -10.08 -18.91
C THR A 155 -4.46 -11.24 -19.35
N SER A 156 -5.45 -11.61 -18.53
CA SER A 156 -6.40 -12.68 -18.83
C SER A 156 -7.39 -12.29 -19.93
N LYS A 157 -7.63 -11.01 -20.07
CA LYS A 157 -8.48 -10.40 -21.11
C LYS A 157 -8.08 -8.94 -21.33
N LYS A 158 -8.67 -8.33 -22.35
CA LYS A 158 -8.44 -6.94 -22.71
C LYS A 158 -8.78 -6.00 -21.54
N MET A 159 -7.83 -5.19 -21.10
CA MET A 159 -7.99 -4.24 -20.00
C MET A 159 -7.11 -3.01 -20.14
N TYR A 160 -7.55 -1.90 -19.56
CA TYR A 160 -6.74 -0.69 -19.47
C TYR A 160 -5.79 -0.83 -18.28
N MET A 161 -4.49 -0.66 -18.53
CA MET A 161 -3.44 -0.75 -17.51
C MET A 161 -2.91 0.64 -17.17
N THR A 162 -2.70 0.88 -15.88
CA THR A 162 -2.00 2.05 -15.37
C THR A 162 -1.01 1.61 -14.31
N ILE A 163 0.20 2.15 -14.35
CA ILE A 163 1.26 1.82 -13.37
C ILE A 163 1.70 3.10 -12.70
N PHE A 164 1.74 3.03 -11.36
CA PHE A 164 2.29 4.09 -10.53
C PHE A 164 3.55 3.59 -9.82
N GLN A 165 4.51 4.47 -9.65
CA GLN A 165 5.66 4.28 -8.79
C GLN A 165 5.40 5.02 -7.47
N TRP A 166 5.66 4.37 -6.36
CA TRP A 166 5.56 4.94 -5.03
C TRP A 166 6.90 4.81 -4.30
N LEU A 167 7.39 5.96 -3.80
CA LEU A 167 8.65 6.10 -3.10
C LEU A 167 8.35 6.43 -1.63
N PRO A 168 8.18 5.44 -0.73
CA PRO A 168 7.71 5.67 0.65
C PRO A 168 8.77 6.18 1.61
N TYR A 169 9.98 6.44 1.14
CA TYR A 169 11.12 6.87 1.95
C TYR A 169 11.31 8.39 1.96
N GLY A 170 11.83 8.91 3.06
CA GLY A 170 12.46 10.22 3.16
C GLY A 170 11.57 11.45 2.94
N GLY A 171 10.82 11.88 3.96
CA GLY A 171 10.23 13.22 4.03
C GLY A 171 9.11 13.52 3.01
N LYS A 172 8.65 14.77 2.98
CA LYS A 172 7.53 15.20 2.12
C LYS A 172 7.83 15.14 0.62
N LYS A 173 9.11 15.18 0.23
CA LYS A 173 9.54 15.27 -1.17
C LYS A 173 9.41 13.93 -1.89
N PHE A 174 9.60 12.81 -1.19
CA PHE A 174 9.67 11.47 -1.79
C PHE A 174 8.43 10.61 -1.59
N ASN A 175 7.52 10.95 -0.68
CA ASN A 175 6.31 10.18 -0.46
C ASN A 175 5.22 10.56 -1.48
N ILE A 176 5.60 10.57 -2.76
CA ILE A 176 4.75 10.88 -3.90
C ILE A 176 4.52 9.61 -4.70
N ILE A 177 3.31 9.45 -5.18
CA ILE A 177 2.95 8.38 -6.10
C ILE A 177 2.86 9.00 -7.49
N THR A 178 3.70 8.56 -8.41
CA THR A 178 3.79 9.10 -9.77
C THR A 178 3.34 8.07 -10.78
N LYS A 179 2.49 8.47 -11.71
CA LYS A 179 2.08 7.62 -12.84
C LYS A 179 3.23 7.51 -13.83
N ILE A 180 3.77 6.29 -13.99
CA ILE A 180 4.84 5.97 -14.93
C ILE A 180 4.33 5.34 -16.22
N PHE A 181 3.11 4.75 -16.20
CA PHE A 181 2.47 4.20 -17.40
C PHE A 181 0.94 4.43 -17.36
N PRO A 182 0.28 4.85 -18.46
CA PRO A 182 0.90 5.36 -19.69
C PRO A 182 1.58 6.70 -19.45
N ASN A 183 2.77 6.87 -20.00
CA ASN A 183 3.52 8.12 -19.94
C ASN A 183 4.05 8.47 -21.33
N LYS A 184 3.71 9.64 -21.85
CA LYS A 184 4.10 10.08 -23.18
C LYS A 184 5.60 10.28 -23.36
N GLU A 185 6.34 10.53 -22.28
CA GLU A 185 7.79 10.72 -22.31
C GLU A 185 8.52 9.39 -22.49
N TYR A 186 8.04 8.33 -21.81
CA TYR A 186 8.69 7.01 -21.79
C TYR A 186 8.04 6.01 -22.74
N ASN A 187 6.73 6.18 -23.02
CA ASN A 187 5.93 5.18 -23.77
C ASN A 187 5.10 5.83 -24.88
N LYS A 188 5.73 6.62 -25.75
CA LYS A 188 5.03 7.47 -26.76
C LYS A 188 4.05 6.73 -27.67
N ASN A 189 4.31 5.45 -27.95
CA ASN A 189 3.56 4.65 -28.92
C ASN A 189 2.81 3.47 -28.31
N ILE A 190 2.82 3.33 -26.97
CA ILE A 190 2.17 2.20 -26.32
C ILE A 190 0.80 2.63 -25.81
N ASN A 191 -0.23 1.98 -26.33
CA ASN A 191 -1.60 2.11 -25.82
C ASN A 191 -1.69 1.45 -24.44
N ASN A 192 -2.41 2.06 -23.52
CA ASN A 192 -2.67 1.46 -22.22
C ASN A 192 -3.80 0.42 -22.22
N LEU A 193 -4.43 0.17 -23.34
CA LEU A 193 -5.37 -0.94 -23.54
C LEU A 193 -4.58 -2.18 -23.95
N ILE A 194 -4.43 -3.11 -23.02
CA ILE A 194 -3.59 -4.30 -23.15
C ILE A 194 -4.47 -5.53 -23.39
N ASP A 195 -4.05 -6.39 -24.32
CA ASP A 195 -4.68 -7.65 -24.66
C ASP A 195 -3.57 -8.72 -24.78
N GLY A 196 -3.45 -9.55 -23.76
CA GLY A 196 -2.35 -10.52 -23.64
C GLY A 196 -1.12 -9.97 -22.92
N GLN A 197 0.05 -9.99 -23.56
CA GLN A 197 1.33 -9.64 -22.93
C GLN A 197 1.78 -8.21 -23.24
N LEU A 198 2.29 -7.53 -22.21
CA LEU A 198 2.99 -6.25 -22.31
C LEU A 198 4.34 -6.36 -21.61
N VAL A 199 5.41 -5.92 -22.27
CA VAL A 199 6.74 -5.79 -21.68
C VAL A 199 7.18 -4.33 -21.70
N LEU A 200 7.51 -3.79 -20.53
CA LEU A 200 8.01 -2.43 -20.37
C LEU A 200 9.45 -2.46 -19.84
N LYS A 201 10.25 -1.47 -20.24
CA LYS A 201 11.63 -1.32 -19.76
C LYS A 201 11.82 0.07 -19.19
N TYR A 202 12.33 0.12 -17.97
CA TYR A 202 12.67 1.35 -17.27
C TYR A 202 14.09 1.27 -16.75
N GLN A 203 14.81 2.37 -16.78
CA GLN A 203 16.10 2.47 -16.11
C GLN A 203 15.86 2.92 -14.67
N THR A 204 16.48 2.23 -13.72
CA THR A 204 16.38 2.55 -12.29
C THR A 204 17.44 3.59 -11.92
N TYR A 205 17.08 4.51 -11.00
CA TYR A 205 18.00 5.53 -10.51
C TYR A 205 17.89 5.68 -9.01
N PHE A 206 19.00 5.50 -8.30
CA PHE A 206 19.05 5.77 -6.88
C PHE A 206 19.03 7.27 -6.62
N PRO A 207 18.12 7.81 -5.79
CA PRO A 207 18.04 9.24 -5.53
C PRO A 207 19.29 9.75 -4.83
N GLU A 208 19.95 10.77 -5.41
CA GLU A 208 21.22 11.33 -4.88
C GLU A 208 21.08 11.92 -3.49
N GLU A 209 19.90 12.45 -3.17
CA GLU A 209 19.60 13.13 -1.90
C GLU A 209 19.39 12.18 -0.72
N ILE A 210 19.27 10.87 -0.99
CA ILE A 210 19.06 9.83 0.03
C ILE A 210 20.43 9.40 0.56
N LYS A 211 20.60 9.40 1.89
CA LYS A 211 21.87 9.03 2.55
C LYS A 211 22.02 7.53 2.74
N GLU A 212 20.92 6.83 2.80
CA GLU A 212 20.85 5.37 2.91
C GLU A 212 21.54 4.74 1.69
N LYS A 213 22.10 3.54 1.88
CA LYS A 213 22.73 2.78 0.79
C LYS A 213 21.72 1.98 -0.04
N LYS A 214 20.52 1.82 0.48
CA LYS A 214 19.43 1.05 -0.12
C LYS A 214 18.10 1.69 0.23
N VAL A 215 17.13 1.55 -0.65
CA VAL A 215 15.75 2.02 -0.49
C VAL A 215 14.79 1.01 -1.09
N ASP A 216 13.59 0.92 -0.51
CA ASP A 216 12.51 0.11 -1.04
C ASP A 216 11.55 1.00 -1.83
N GLU A 217 11.21 0.57 -3.01
CA GLU A 217 10.26 1.24 -3.90
C GLU A 217 9.14 0.28 -4.28
N TYR A 218 8.01 0.82 -4.70
CA TYR A 218 6.83 0.05 -5.02
C TYR A 218 6.25 0.47 -6.37
N LEU A 219 5.86 -0.54 -7.14
CA LEU A 219 5.01 -0.37 -8.31
C LEU A 219 3.58 -0.75 -7.94
N ILE A 220 2.63 0.09 -8.35
CA ILE A 220 1.20 -0.12 -8.15
C ILE A 220 0.58 -0.26 -9.53
N PHE A 221 0.16 -1.47 -9.86
CA PHE A 221 -0.50 -1.81 -11.11
C PHE A 221 -2.00 -1.73 -10.92
N VAL A 222 -2.67 -1.04 -11.81
CA VAL A 222 -4.13 -0.90 -11.80
C VAL A 222 -4.66 -1.26 -13.16
N ALA A 223 -5.38 -2.37 -13.22
CA ALA A 223 -6.16 -2.76 -14.38
C ALA A 223 -7.61 -2.28 -14.24
N SER A 224 -8.22 -1.83 -15.33
CA SER A 224 -9.62 -1.38 -15.34
C SER A 224 -10.32 -1.77 -16.64
N GLU A 225 -11.63 -2.05 -16.56
CA GLU A 225 -12.46 -2.35 -17.71
C GLU A 225 -12.61 -1.16 -18.67
N LYS A 226 -12.59 0.05 -18.12
CA LYS A 226 -12.71 1.29 -18.87
C LYS A 226 -11.51 2.19 -18.61
N ASN A 227 -11.20 3.05 -19.56
CA ASN A 227 -10.13 4.02 -19.36
C ASN A 227 -10.49 5.01 -18.23
N VAL A 228 -9.67 5.04 -17.20
CA VAL A 228 -9.83 5.94 -16.05
C VAL A 228 -8.84 7.09 -16.19
N PRO A 229 -9.28 8.35 -16.11
CA PRO A 229 -8.41 9.52 -16.22
C PRO A 229 -7.64 9.78 -14.92
N TRP A 230 -6.71 8.89 -14.59
CA TRP A 230 -5.86 9.01 -13.41
C TRP A 230 -5.02 10.29 -13.43
N LEU A 231 -4.82 10.92 -12.26
CA LEU A 231 -3.87 12.01 -12.14
C LEU A 231 -2.43 11.53 -12.41
N ASN A 232 -1.57 12.44 -12.83
CA ASN A 232 -0.15 12.12 -13.05
C ASN A 232 0.61 11.86 -11.74
N SER A 233 0.13 12.44 -10.63
CA SER A 233 0.71 12.19 -9.32
C SER A 233 -0.29 12.37 -8.18
N TYR A 234 -0.02 11.68 -7.07
CA TYR A 234 -0.77 11.79 -5.82
C TYR A 234 0.21 12.05 -4.67
N SER A 235 -0.11 13.01 -3.83
CA SER A 235 0.73 13.39 -2.68
C SER A 235 0.73 12.38 -1.54
N LYS A 236 -0.19 11.41 -1.56
CA LYS A 236 -0.36 10.38 -0.52
C LYS A 236 -1.05 9.16 -1.12
N ILE A 237 -0.72 7.99 -0.58
CA ILE A 237 -1.35 6.73 -0.98
C ILE A 237 -2.87 6.74 -0.74
N GLU A 238 -3.34 7.39 0.34
CA GLU A 238 -4.77 7.49 0.63
C GLU A 238 -5.53 8.28 -0.45
N SER A 239 -4.86 9.22 -1.12
CA SER A 239 -5.47 9.99 -2.22
C SER A 239 -5.71 9.10 -3.44
N LEU A 240 -4.74 8.25 -3.80
CA LEU A 240 -4.90 7.26 -4.87
C LEU A 240 -6.00 6.25 -4.52
N LYS A 241 -6.00 5.72 -3.29
CA LYS A 241 -7.02 4.77 -2.83
C LYS A 241 -8.44 5.33 -2.87
N ARG A 242 -8.61 6.62 -2.55
CA ARG A 242 -9.92 7.28 -2.67
C ARG A 242 -10.43 7.29 -4.11
N GLU A 243 -9.55 7.41 -5.09
CA GLU A 243 -9.98 7.32 -6.48
C GLU A 243 -10.47 5.91 -6.82
N PHE A 244 -9.86 4.84 -6.28
CA PHE A 244 -10.37 3.47 -6.42
C PHE A 244 -11.78 3.32 -5.86
N THR A 245 -12.09 3.94 -4.72
CA THR A 245 -13.42 3.83 -4.09
C THR A 245 -14.49 4.66 -4.78
N LYS A 246 -14.11 5.76 -5.43
CA LYS A 246 -15.05 6.61 -6.18
C LYS A 246 -15.46 6.01 -7.52
N THR A 247 -14.59 5.21 -8.11
CA THR A 247 -14.81 4.61 -9.42
C THR A 247 -15.72 3.40 -9.28
N ASN A 248 -16.90 3.44 -9.89
CA ASN A 248 -17.81 2.28 -9.97
C ASN A 248 -17.52 1.44 -11.24
N ILE A 249 -16.24 1.15 -11.48
CA ILE A 249 -15.73 0.41 -12.64
C ILE A 249 -15.06 -0.84 -12.13
N LEU A 250 -15.14 -1.92 -12.89
CA LEU A 250 -14.43 -3.15 -12.63
C LEU A 250 -12.92 -2.86 -12.67
N MET A 251 -12.22 -3.11 -11.55
CA MET A 251 -10.78 -2.87 -11.42
C MET A 251 -10.12 -3.97 -10.62
N GLU A 252 -8.90 -4.28 -11.00
CA GLU A 252 -7.99 -5.14 -10.25
C GLU A 252 -6.70 -4.38 -9.99
N ASN A 253 -6.04 -4.65 -8.86
CA ASN A 253 -4.77 -4.03 -8.54
C ASN A 253 -3.75 -5.08 -8.05
N HIS A 254 -2.50 -4.82 -8.37
CA HIS A 254 -1.36 -5.62 -7.93
C HIS A 254 -0.26 -4.68 -7.43
N TYR A 255 0.48 -5.11 -6.42
CA TYR A 255 1.57 -4.34 -5.84
C TYR A 255 2.85 -5.16 -5.90
N SER A 256 3.90 -4.57 -6.43
CA SER A 256 5.22 -5.19 -6.49
C SER A 256 6.25 -4.28 -5.84
N GLY A 257 6.91 -4.77 -4.79
CA GLY A 257 8.04 -4.09 -4.16
C GLY A 257 9.34 -4.50 -4.82
N TYR A 258 10.31 -3.58 -4.86
CA TYR A 258 11.69 -3.86 -5.24
C TYR A 258 12.64 -3.01 -4.41
N MET A 259 13.88 -3.47 -4.28
CA MET A 259 14.93 -2.76 -3.58
C MET A 259 15.86 -2.10 -4.59
N LEU A 260 16.22 -0.86 -4.32
CA LEU A 260 17.21 -0.13 -5.09
C LEU A 260 18.45 0.10 -4.22
N ILE A 261 19.61 -0.27 -4.73
CA ILE A 261 20.91 -0.08 -4.07
C ILE A 261 21.78 0.87 -4.88
N ARG A 262 22.62 1.61 -4.15
CA ARG A 262 23.55 2.58 -4.75
C ARG A 262 24.70 1.90 -5.44
#